data_34f36eca5013b823e7ad47650d2251f8
#
_entry.id   34f36eca5013b823e7ad47650d2251f8
#
_cell.length_a   1.000
_cell.length_b   1.000
_cell.length_c   1.000
_cell.angle_alpha   90.00
_cell.angle_beta   90.00
_cell.angle_gamma   90.00
#
_symmetry.space_group_name_H-M   'P 1'
#
loop_
_entity.id
_entity.type
_entity.pdbx_description
1 polymer ?
#
loop_
_entity_poly.entity_id
_entity_poly.type
_entity_poly.pdbx_seq_one_letter_code
_entity_poly.pdbx_strand_id
1 'polypeptide(L)'
;MYIVGIDIAKKSHQAAIMKPDGTLVGRSFRFTNTKQGFEFLMDKLAAVDSSLENFEFGMEATGHYWLNLYTWLADNHATVHVINPLQSDALRNLYIRKTKTDSVDAKIIAQVIRIGQYSETKLADDRMLMMRDLCRQRFFLVDMVANLKRKIIVMMDRIFPEYQGFFSDTFGKSSTAILKHCTTPEEITLFGEDNLAQLLQVASNGKFGLKKAQELISLARNSFAARLSSKTLSLLVKQMMEQMELLQNQIGILEKHISSHFKSFGT
;
A
#
# COMPACT_ATOMS: atom_id res chain seq x y z
N MET A 1 17.84 -8.65 35.08
CA MET A 1 17.24 -7.75 34.10
C MET A 1 15.73 -8.04 34.05
N TYR A 2 14.86 -7.06 34.18
CA TYR A 2 13.42 -7.22 34.05
C TYR A 2 13.04 -7.35 32.57
N ILE A 3 11.95 -8.04 32.29
CA ILE A 3 11.45 -8.22 30.94
C ILE A 3 10.06 -7.61 30.81
N VAL A 4 9.87 -6.75 29.82
CA VAL A 4 8.61 -6.06 29.56
C VAL A 4 8.02 -6.60 28.25
N GLY A 5 7.05 -7.49 28.34
CA GLY A 5 6.30 -7.95 27.17
C GLY A 5 5.18 -7.00 26.85
N ILE A 6 5.07 -6.59 25.58
CA ILE A 6 4.08 -5.62 25.12
C ILE A 6 3.28 -6.21 23.96
N ASP A 7 1.99 -6.38 24.19
CA ASP A 7 1.02 -6.68 23.14
C ASP A 7 0.60 -5.38 22.44
N ILE A 8 0.79 -5.33 21.13
CA ILE A 8 0.65 -4.12 20.31
C ILE A 8 -0.74 -4.05 19.68
N ALA A 9 -1.41 -2.90 19.87
CA ALA A 9 -2.65 -2.60 19.17
C ALA A 9 -2.72 -1.15 18.69
N LYS A 10 -3.65 -0.83 17.80
CA LYS A 10 -3.76 0.48 17.14
C LYS A 10 -3.88 1.66 18.10
N LYS A 11 -4.73 1.55 19.12
CA LYS A 11 -5.07 2.67 20.00
C LYS A 11 -4.38 2.59 21.36
N SER A 12 -4.09 1.39 21.83
CA SER A 12 -3.51 1.17 23.15
C SER A 12 -2.80 -0.17 23.18
N HIS A 13 -1.74 -0.25 23.94
CA HIS A 13 -0.92 -1.43 24.16
C HIS A 13 -1.17 -2.00 25.54
N GLN A 14 -0.90 -3.29 25.72
CA GLN A 14 -0.92 -3.96 27.01
C GLN A 14 0.50 -4.38 27.38
N ALA A 15 0.97 -3.99 28.57
CA ALA A 15 2.29 -4.37 29.05
C ALA A 15 2.22 -5.31 30.28
N ALA A 16 3.19 -6.22 30.35
CA ALA A 16 3.43 -7.06 31.52
C ALA A 16 4.91 -7.02 31.87
N ILE A 17 5.25 -6.77 33.13
CA ILE A 17 6.62 -6.78 33.63
C ILE A 17 6.89 -8.13 34.31
N MET A 18 8.00 -8.78 33.96
CA MET A 18 8.39 -10.09 34.45
C MET A 18 9.81 -10.03 35.01
N LYS A 19 10.03 -10.71 36.14
CA LYS A 19 11.36 -10.92 36.70
C LYS A 19 12.12 -12.01 35.96
N PRO A 20 13.44 -12.10 36.10
CA PRO A 20 14.25 -13.17 35.48
C PRO A 20 13.79 -14.58 35.86
N ASP A 21 13.23 -14.77 37.07
CA ASP A 21 12.69 -16.05 37.53
C ASP A 21 11.34 -16.43 36.88
N GLY A 22 10.74 -15.53 36.05
CA GLY A 22 9.45 -15.73 35.43
C GLY A 22 8.25 -15.25 36.24
N THR A 23 8.45 -14.72 37.46
CA THR A 23 7.36 -14.14 38.23
C THR A 23 6.98 -12.75 37.72
N LEU A 24 5.67 -12.44 37.73
CA LEU A 24 5.18 -11.12 37.31
C LEU A 24 5.37 -10.06 38.40
N VAL A 25 5.74 -8.86 37.97
CA VAL A 25 5.75 -7.67 38.83
C VAL A 25 4.39 -7.00 38.71
N GLY A 26 3.52 -7.29 39.68
CA GLY A 26 2.17 -6.73 39.73
C GLY A 26 1.25 -7.28 38.62
N ARG A 27 0.24 -6.48 38.26
CA ARG A 27 -0.71 -6.80 37.20
C ARG A 27 -0.25 -6.17 35.88
N SER A 28 -0.56 -6.82 34.76
CA SER A 28 -0.41 -6.19 33.44
C SER A 28 -1.27 -4.92 33.38
N PHE A 29 -0.81 -3.92 32.66
CA PHE A 29 -1.46 -2.62 32.54
C PHE A 29 -1.57 -2.16 31.10
N ARG A 30 -2.56 -1.32 30.83
CA ARG A 30 -2.83 -0.75 29.53
C ARG A 30 -2.29 0.66 29.45
N PHE A 31 -1.73 1.03 28.29
CA PHE A 31 -1.33 2.40 27.99
C PHE A 31 -1.66 2.75 26.54
N THR A 32 -1.90 4.03 26.27
CA THR A 32 -2.32 4.50 24.94
C THR A 32 -1.13 4.61 23.99
N ASN A 33 -1.38 4.42 22.69
CA ASN A 33 -0.38 4.68 21.65
C ASN A 33 -0.25 6.19 21.37
N THR A 34 0.19 6.93 22.39
CA THR A 34 0.39 8.38 22.41
C THR A 34 1.61 8.72 23.27
N LYS A 35 2.16 9.92 23.13
CA LYS A 35 3.26 10.40 23.97
C LYS A 35 2.97 10.26 25.47
N GLN A 36 1.78 10.67 25.91
CA GLN A 36 1.36 10.53 27.33
C GLN A 36 1.27 9.07 27.77
N GLY A 37 0.85 8.18 26.86
CA GLY A 37 0.83 6.74 27.17
C GLY A 37 2.23 6.17 27.30
N PHE A 38 3.18 6.62 26.49
CA PHE A 38 4.58 6.21 26.62
C PHE A 38 5.25 6.77 27.88
N GLU A 39 4.96 8.03 28.25
CA GLU A 39 5.37 8.60 29.54
C GLU A 39 4.79 7.80 30.72
N PHE A 40 3.52 7.42 30.65
CA PHE A 40 2.89 6.55 31.66
C PHE A 40 3.57 5.17 31.74
N LEU A 41 3.99 4.58 30.62
CA LEU A 41 4.80 3.36 30.62
C LEU A 41 6.09 3.58 31.42
N MET A 42 6.82 4.68 31.15
CA MET A 42 8.07 4.99 31.86
C MET A 42 7.86 5.18 33.35
N ASP A 43 6.81 5.87 33.77
CA ASP A 43 6.46 6.02 35.22
C ASP A 43 6.23 4.67 35.88
N LYS A 44 5.56 3.73 35.18
CA LYS A 44 5.33 2.37 35.68
C LYS A 44 6.62 1.57 35.82
N LEU A 45 7.58 1.76 34.88
CA LEU A 45 8.90 1.11 34.94
C LEU A 45 9.75 1.71 36.06
N ALA A 46 9.78 3.04 36.17
CA ALA A 46 10.53 3.76 37.20
C ALA A 46 10.07 3.38 38.63
N ALA A 47 8.81 3.00 38.82
CA ALA A 47 8.30 2.49 40.11
C ALA A 47 8.84 1.08 40.45
N VAL A 48 9.44 0.36 39.48
CA VAL A 48 10.04 -0.98 39.67
C VAL A 48 11.55 -0.88 39.78
N ASP A 49 12.17 -0.13 38.87
CA ASP A 49 13.61 0.16 38.84
C ASP A 49 13.84 1.52 38.19
N SER A 50 14.72 2.34 38.75
CA SER A 50 15.01 3.69 38.22
C SER A 50 15.85 3.70 36.95
N SER A 51 16.55 2.62 36.62
CA SER A 51 17.38 2.53 35.42
C SER A 51 16.67 1.74 34.32
N LEU A 52 16.49 2.39 33.16
CA LEU A 52 15.91 1.74 31.98
C LEU A 52 16.80 0.60 31.44
N GLU A 53 18.09 0.66 31.68
CA GLU A 53 19.05 -0.37 31.29
C GLU A 53 18.80 -1.74 31.95
N ASN A 54 18.04 -1.75 33.07
CA ASN A 54 17.64 -2.96 33.76
C ASN A 54 16.41 -3.64 33.14
N PHE A 55 15.89 -3.10 32.03
CA PHE A 55 14.73 -3.66 31.33
C PHE A 55 15.06 -4.08 29.90
N GLU A 56 14.54 -5.24 29.50
CA GLU A 56 14.47 -5.71 28.11
C GLU A 56 13.01 -5.69 27.66
N PHE A 57 12.76 -5.10 26.51
CA PHE A 57 11.43 -4.97 25.94
C PHE A 57 11.21 -6.00 24.84
N GLY A 58 10.08 -6.72 24.88
CA GLY A 58 9.63 -7.60 23.82
C GLY A 58 8.32 -7.13 23.24
N MET A 59 8.19 -7.12 21.90
CA MET A 59 6.95 -6.83 21.20
C MET A 59 6.82 -7.63 19.92
N GLU A 60 5.58 -7.85 19.46
CA GLU A 60 5.34 -8.54 18.20
C GLU A 60 5.33 -7.55 17.02
N ALA A 61 5.88 -7.98 15.87
CA ALA A 61 5.83 -7.24 14.60
C ALA A 61 4.44 -7.31 13.96
N THR A 62 3.38 -6.96 14.69
CA THR A 62 2.00 -6.98 14.18
C THR A 62 1.66 -5.68 13.46
N GLY A 63 1.47 -5.75 12.14
CA GLY A 63 1.19 -4.59 11.31
C GLY A 63 2.31 -3.54 11.36
N HIS A 64 1.93 -2.26 11.54
CA HIS A 64 2.87 -1.14 11.64
C HIS A 64 2.78 -0.40 12.99
N TYR A 65 1.87 -0.79 13.87
CA TYR A 65 1.58 -0.05 15.11
C TYR A 65 2.70 -0.10 16.15
N TRP A 66 3.60 -1.07 16.05
CA TRP A 66 4.74 -1.23 16.94
C TRP A 66 5.88 -0.25 16.63
N LEU A 67 5.95 0.29 15.40
CA LEU A 67 7.05 1.15 14.97
C LEU A 67 7.21 2.40 15.85
N ASN A 68 6.11 3.07 16.20
CA ASN A 68 6.16 4.27 17.02
C ASN A 68 6.74 4.00 18.41
N LEU A 69 6.28 2.92 19.06
CA LEU A 69 6.80 2.53 20.38
C LEU A 69 8.24 2.06 20.30
N TYR A 70 8.58 1.27 19.26
CA TYR A 70 9.95 0.82 19.02
C TYR A 70 10.91 2.00 18.87
N THR A 71 10.60 2.94 17.98
CA THR A 71 11.44 4.12 17.73
C THR A 71 11.60 4.92 19.02
N TRP A 72 10.51 5.17 19.75
CA TRP A 72 10.54 5.92 20.99
C TRP A 72 11.39 5.23 22.07
N LEU A 73 11.29 3.91 22.23
CA LEU A 73 12.13 3.14 23.16
C LEU A 73 13.60 3.16 22.72
N ALA A 74 13.89 2.98 21.44
CA ALA A 74 15.25 3.03 20.91
C ALA A 74 15.90 4.41 21.09
N ASP A 75 15.16 5.50 20.88
CA ASP A 75 15.61 6.87 21.12
C ASP A 75 15.94 7.11 22.62
N ASN A 76 15.31 6.37 23.51
CA ASN A 76 15.61 6.37 24.96
C ASN A 76 16.65 5.30 25.37
N HIS A 77 17.38 4.73 24.40
CA HIS A 77 18.45 3.74 24.61
C HIS A 77 17.98 2.43 25.27
N ALA A 78 16.70 2.09 25.16
CA ALA A 78 16.17 0.83 25.67
C ALA A 78 16.54 -0.37 24.77
N THR A 79 16.79 -1.53 25.37
CA THR A 79 16.98 -2.78 24.64
C THR A 79 15.62 -3.33 24.22
N VAL A 80 15.35 -3.38 22.91
CA VAL A 80 14.05 -3.77 22.35
C VAL A 80 14.19 -4.94 21.40
N HIS A 81 13.45 -6.00 21.65
CA HIS A 81 13.37 -7.19 20.82
C HIS A 81 12.02 -7.25 20.12
N VAL A 82 12.05 -7.28 18.80
CA VAL A 82 10.84 -7.44 17.99
C VAL A 82 10.76 -8.88 17.50
N ILE A 83 9.75 -9.61 17.92
CA ILE A 83 9.60 -11.04 17.60
C ILE A 83 8.54 -11.26 16.51
N ASN A 84 8.71 -12.39 15.79
CA ASN A 84 7.70 -12.81 14.82
C ASN A 84 6.47 -13.35 15.58
N PRO A 85 5.23 -12.93 15.23
CA PRO A 85 3.99 -13.43 15.85
C PRO A 85 3.85 -14.96 15.87
N LEU A 86 4.46 -15.67 14.91
CA LEU A 86 4.46 -17.14 14.92
C LEU A 86 5.14 -17.73 16.16
N GLN A 87 6.09 -17.03 16.76
CA GLN A 87 6.83 -17.53 17.93
C GLN A 87 6.03 -17.40 19.21
N SER A 88 5.31 -16.30 19.40
CA SER A 88 4.40 -16.14 20.52
C SER A 88 3.19 -17.07 20.40
N ASP A 89 2.68 -17.30 19.18
CA ASP A 89 1.62 -18.27 18.91
C ASP A 89 2.09 -19.71 19.20
N ALA A 90 3.31 -20.06 18.85
CA ALA A 90 3.89 -21.38 19.18
C ALA A 90 3.96 -21.60 20.69
N LEU A 91 4.43 -20.62 21.45
CA LEU A 91 4.47 -20.71 22.93
C LEU A 91 3.06 -20.73 23.54
N ARG A 92 2.11 -19.93 22.99
CA ARG A 92 0.70 -19.94 23.43
C ARG A 92 0.08 -21.33 23.28
N ASN A 93 0.39 -22.06 22.23
CA ASN A 93 -0.13 -23.39 21.96
C ASN A 93 0.41 -24.47 22.92
N LEU A 94 1.52 -24.21 23.62
CA LEU A 94 2.03 -25.09 24.69
C LEU A 94 1.22 -24.96 25.99
N TYR A 95 0.49 -23.87 26.19
CA TYR A 95 -0.38 -23.71 27.36
C TYR A 95 -1.74 -24.38 27.14
N ILE A 96 -2.17 -25.18 28.11
CA ILE A 96 -3.41 -25.97 28.04
C ILE A 96 -4.68 -25.07 27.93
N ARG A 97 -4.61 -23.82 28.44
CA ARG A 97 -5.71 -22.88 28.36
C ARG A 97 -5.49 -21.86 27.22
N LYS A 98 -6.20 -22.04 26.14
CA LYS A 98 -6.20 -21.16 24.94
C LYS A 98 -7.00 -19.86 25.11
N THR A 99 -6.96 -19.22 26.28
CA THR A 99 -7.67 -17.94 26.48
C THR A 99 -6.84 -16.81 25.84
N LYS A 100 -7.34 -16.24 24.76
CA LYS A 100 -6.74 -15.08 24.10
C LYS A 100 -7.27 -13.81 24.76
N THR A 101 -6.42 -13.11 25.50
CA THR A 101 -6.68 -11.76 26.04
C THR A 101 -5.38 -10.96 25.97
N ASP A 102 -5.48 -9.66 25.74
CA ASP A 102 -4.31 -8.75 25.66
C ASP A 102 -3.35 -8.93 26.85
N SER A 103 -3.90 -9.15 28.04
CA SER A 103 -3.11 -9.42 29.27
C SER A 103 -2.32 -10.74 29.23
N VAL A 104 -2.87 -11.77 28.61
CA VAL A 104 -2.18 -13.07 28.43
C VAL A 104 -1.12 -12.93 27.36
N ASP A 105 -1.41 -12.21 26.27
CA ASP A 105 -0.51 -12.04 25.16
C ASP A 105 0.75 -11.26 25.57
N ALA A 106 0.61 -10.17 26.31
CA ALA A 106 1.76 -9.44 26.87
C ALA A 106 2.66 -10.32 27.77
N LYS A 107 2.07 -11.23 28.56
CA LYS A 107 2.84 -12.18 29.40
C LYS A 107 3.56 -13.22 28.58
N ILE A 108 2.93 -13.72 27.51
CA ILE A 108 3.53 -14.69 26.59
C ILE A 108 4.72 -14.06 25.87
N ILE A 109 4.61 -12.82 25.40
CA ILE A 109 5.71 -12.08 24.79
C ILE A 109 6.88 -11.95 25.78
N ALA A 110 6.61 -11.54 27.02
CA ALA A 110 7.65 -11.49 28.06
C ALA A 110 8.31 -12.84 28.29
N GLN A 111 7.54 -13.92 28.25
CA GLN A 111 8.06 -15.28 28.44
C GLN A 111 8.92 -15.74 27.26
N VAL A 112 8.56 -15.39 26.00
CA VAL A 112 9.39 -15.68 24.82
C VAL A 112 10.77 -15.03 24.97
N ILE A 113 10.80 -13.74 25.34
CA ILE A 113 12.06 -13.01 25.55
C ILE A 113 12.85 -13.67 26.68
N ARG A 114 12.23 -14.02 27.81
CA ARG A 114 12.87 -14.66 28.95
C ARG A 114 13.55 -15.99 28.59
N ILE A 115 12.91 -16.79 27.73
CA ILE A 115 13.47 -18.09 27.30
C ILE A 115 14.70 -17.87 26.41
N GLY A 116 14.78 -16.75 25.69
CA GLY A 116 15.93 -16.40 24.83
C GLY A 116 16.02 -17.18 23.52
N GLN A 117 15.07 -18.07 23.23
CA GLN A 117 15.03 -18.86 21.98
C GLN A 117 14.02 -18.26 21.01
N TYR A 118 14.36 -17.13 20.44
CA TYR A 118 13.54 -16.45 19.43
C TYR A 118 14.42 -15.90 18.30
N SER A 119 13.82 -15.72 17.13
CA SER A 119 14.43 -15.01 16.02
C SER A 119 13.95 -13.56 16.05
N GLU A 120 14.87 -12.63 16.15
CA GLU A 120 14.52 -11.21 16.06
C GLU A 120 14.09 -10.83 14.65
N THR A 121 13.03 -10.07 14.56
CA THR A 121 12.71 -9.35 13.34
C THR A 121 13.68 -8.18 13.23
N LYS A 122 14.72 -8.35 12.39
CA LYS A 122 15.64 -7.25 12.10
C LYS A 122 14.86 -6.14 11.40
N LEU A 123 14.87 -4.95 11.99
CA LEU A 123 14.40 -3.77 11.30
C LEU A 123 15.31 -3.56 10.09
N ALA A 124 14.70 -3.47 8.91
CA ALA A 124 15.42 -2.96 7.76
C ALA A 124 15.87 -1.52 8.05
N ASP A 125 17.02 -1.12 7.53
CA ASP A 125 17.45 0.26 7.65
C ASP A 125 16.41 1.22 7.02
N ASP A 126 16.46 2.48 7.37
CA ASP A 126 15.49 3.49 6.93
C ASP A 126 15.40 3.56 5.40
N ARG A 127 16.51 3.38 4.71
CA ARG A 127 16.56 3.37 3.24
C ARG A 127 15.79 2.19 2.64
N MET A 128 15.93 1.01 3.23
CA MET A 128 15.19 -0.19 2.81
C MET A 128 13.70 -0.06 3.12
N LEU A 129 13.34 0.53 4.25
CA LEU A 129 11.95 0.83 4.60
C LEU A 129 11.32 1.80 3.60
N MET A 130 12.01 2.89 3.30
CA MET A 130 11.59 3.88 2.29
C MET A 130 11.42 3.23 0.91
N MET A 131 12.40 2.44 0.45
CA MET A 131 12.32 1.74 -0.83
C MET A 131 11.13 0.79 -0.90
N ARG A 132 10.90 0.03 0.16
CA ARG A 132 9.75 -0.87 0.28
C ARG A 132 8.42 -0.12 0.14
N ASP A 133 8.28 1.02 0.80
CA ASP A 133 7.03 1.78 0.81
C ASP A 133 6.79 2.45 -0.55
N LEU A 134 7.83 2.99 -1.20
CA LEU A 134 7.76 3.49 -2.57
C LEU A 134 7.34 2.40 -3.57
N CYS A 135 7.95 1.22 -3.48
CA CYS A 135 7.63 0.10 -4.37
C CYS A 135 6.18 -0.40 -4.14
N ARG A 136 5.73 -0.53 -2.89
CA ARG A 136 4.36 -0.93 -2.56
C ARG A 136 3.34 0.06 -3.11
N GLN A 137 3.59 1.36 -2.94
CA GLN A 137 2.73 2.39 -3.49
C GLN A 137 2.68 2.34 -5.03
N ARG A 138 3.84 2.13 -5.68
CA ARG A 138 3.89 1.96 -7.13
C ARG A 138 3.05 0.75 -7.60
N PHE A 139 3.18 -0.40 -6.96
CA PHE A 139 2.36 -1.59 -7.28
C PHE A 139 0.86 -1.30 -7.13
N PHE A 140 0.47 -0.66 -6.03
CA PHE A 140 -0.91 -0.28 -5.80
C PHE A 140 -1.47 0.60 -6.93
N LEU A 141 -0.73 1.62 -7.38
CA LEU A 141 -1.16 2.50 -8.48
C LEU A 141 -1.22 1.74 -9.83
N VAL A 142 -0.29 0.84 -10.09
CA VAL A 142 -0.30 -0.01 -11.30
C VAL A 142 -1.54 -0.90 -11.33
N ASP A 143 -1.91 -1.50 -10.21
CA ASP A 143 -3.13 -2.31 -10.10
C ASP A 143 -4.40 -1.47 -10.31
N MET A 144 -4.43 -0.23 -9.81
CA MET A 144 -5.53 0.70 -10.08
C MET A 144 -5.66 1.01 -11.57
N VAL A 145 -4.56 1.29 -12.28
CA VAL A 145 -4.55 1.51 -13.73
C VAL A 145 -5.06 0.26 -14.47
N ALA A 146 -4.62 -0.93 -14.08
CA ALA A 146 -5.09 -2.18 -14.68
C ALA A 146 -6.60 -2.39 -14.48
N ASN A 147 -7.12 -2.03 -13.30
CA ASN A 147 -8.56 -2.07 -13.02
C ASN A 147 -9.35 -1.09 -13.88
N LEU A 148 -8.87 0.15 -14.05
CA LEU A 148 -9.50 1.14 -14.93
C LEU A 148 -9.52 0.66 -16.37
N LYS A 149 -8.41 0.14 -16.89
CA LYS A 149 -8.33 -0.42 -18.25
C LYS A 149 -9.37 -1.50 -18.49
N ARG A 150 -9.53 -2.46 -17.57
CA ARG A 150 -10.56 -3.51 -17.67
C ARG A 150 -11.97 -2.94 -17.74
N LYS A 151 -12.29 -1.97 -16.88
CA LYS A 151 -13.61 -1.32 -16.87
C LYS A 151 -13.86 -0.54 -18.16
N ILE A 152 -12.88 0.19 -18.68
CA ILE A 152 -12.98 0.93 -19.94
C ILE A 152 -13.26 -0.03 -21.08
N ILE A 153 -12.54 -1.15 -21.19
CA ILE A 153 -12.78 -2.17 -22.23
C ILE A 153 -14.24 -2.64 -22.21
N VAL A 154 -14.74 -3.04 -21.03
CA VAL A 154 -16.14 -3.52 -20.90
C VAL A 154 -17.17 -2.45 -21.32
N MET A 155 -16.88 -1.17 -21.07
CA MET A 155 -17.76 -0.10 -21.51
C MET A 155 -17.63 0.15 -23.02
N MET A 156 -16.43 0.12 -23.55
CA MET A 156 -16.17 0.27 -24.99
C MET A 156 -16.81 -0.85 -25.81
N ASP A 157 -16.81 -2.09 -25.33
CA ASP A 157 -17.48 -3.22 -25.96
C ASP A 157 -19.00 -3.00 -26.16
N ARG A 158 -19.60 -2.14 -25.34
CA ARG A 158 -21.01 -1.77 -25.43
C ARG A 158 -21.27 -0.58 -26.34
N ILE A 159 -20.41 0.45 -26.26
CA ILE A 159 -20.64 1.73 -26.93
C ILE A 159 -19.88 1.90 -28.25
N PHE A 160 -18.84 1.10 -28.48
CA PHE A 160 -18.11 1.06 -29.75
C PHE A 160 -17.29 -0.25 -29.84
N PRO A 161 -17.94 -1.41 -30.03
CA PRO A 161 -17.28 -2.72 -30.02
C PRO A 161 -16.20 -2.86 -31.11
N GLU A 162 -16.41 -2.25 -32.27
CA GLU A 162 -15.45 -2.32 -33.38
C GLU A 162 -14.17 -1.52 -33.14
N TYR A 163 -14.14 -0.65 -32.12
CA TYR A 163 -12.94 0.08 -31.74
C TYR A 163 -11.84 -0.86 -31.23
N GLN A 164 -12.23 -2.01 -30.68
CA GLN A 164 -11.30 -3.03 -30.24
C GLN A 164 -10.56 -3.62 -31.44
N GLY A 165 -9.22 -3.59 -31.40
CA GLY A 165 -8.39 -4.05 -32.51
C GLY A 165 -8.12 -3.03 -33.61
N PHE A 166 -8.75 -1.84 -33.58
CA PHE A 166 -8.45 -0.77 -34.51
C PHE A 166 -7.02 -0.22 -34.34
N PHE A 167 -6.55 -0.13 -33.12
CA PHE A 167 -5.16 0.09 -32.77
C PHE A 167 -4.56 -1.20 -32.19
N SER A 168 -3.26 -1.40 -32.37
CA SER A 168 -2.53 -2.54 -31.79
C SER A 168 -2.58 -2.56 -30.24
N ASP A 169 -2.71 -1.38 -29.63
CA ASP A 169 -2.93 -1.19 -28.19
C ASP A 169 -4.04 -0.15 -27.98
N THR A 170 -5.13 -0.58 -27.39
CA THR A 170 -6.27 0.27 -27.03
C THR A 170 -5.90 1.41 -26.08
N PHE A 171 -4.85 1.25 -25.30
CA PHE A 171 -4.34 2.26 -24.38
C PHE A 171 -3.01 2.88 -24.84
N GLY A 172 -2.63 2.66 -26.09
CA GLY A 172 -1.50 3.33 -26.72
C GLY A 172 -1.77 4.83 -26.93
N LYS A 173 -0.70 5.61 -27.17
CA LYS A 173 -0.77 7.09 -27.23
C LYS A 173 -1.86 7.61 -28.18
N SER A 174 -1.95 7.06 -29.40
CA SER A 174 -2.93 7.51 -30.40
C SER A 174 -4.37 7.18 -30.00
N SER A 175 -4.62 5.98 -29.52
CA SER A 175 -5.93 5.57 -29.03
C SER A 175 -6.35 6.36 -27.79
N THR A 176 -5.44 6.53 -26.82
CA THR A 176 -5.69 7.34 -25.63
C THR A 176 -6.05 8.78 -25.98
N ALA A 177 -5.36 9.38 -26.96
CA ALA A 177 -5.69 10.72 -27.42
C ALA A 177 -7.13 10.81 -27.96
N ILE A 178 -7.57 9.81 -28.74
CA ILE A 178 -8.95 9.76 -29.24
C ILE A 178 -9.95 9.55 -28.10
N LEU A 179 -9.73 8.54 -27.25
CA LEU A 179 -10.68 8.18 -26.19
C LEU A 179 -10.90 9.27 -25.16
N LYS A 180 -9.99 10.22 -25.02
CA LYS A 180 -10.18 11.43 -24.20
C LYS A 180 -11.23 12.38 -24.78
N HIS A 181 -11.41 12.37 -26.11
CA HIS A 181 -12.35 13.27 -26.79
C HIS A 181 -13.60 12.54 -27.26
N CYS A 182 -13.42 11.38 -27.86
CA CYS A 182 -14.46 10.62 -28.55
C CYS A 182 -14.44 9.16 -28.13
N THR A 183 -15.55 8.66 -27.61
CA THR A 183 -15.70 7.28 -27.16
C THR A 183 -16.85 6.55 -27.82
N THR A 184 -17.73 7.26 -28.53
CA THR A 184 -18.84 6.67 -29.30
C THR A 184 -18.70 6.93 -30.78
N PRO A 185 -19.33 6.08 -31.66
CA PRO A 185 -19.35 6.32 -33.10
C PRO A 185 -19.87 7.69 -33.50
N GLU A 186 -20.89 8.19 -32.82
CA GLU A 186 -21.46 9.51 -33.05
C GLU A 186 -20.45 10.62 -32.74
N GLU A 187 -19.75 10.53 -31.59
CA GLU A 187 -18.71 11.50 -31.22
C GLU A 187 -17.56 11.53 -32.23
N ILE A 188 -17.12 10.35 -32.71
CA ILE A 188 -16.08 10.23 -33.76
C ILE A 188 -16.51 10.94 -35.04
N THR A 189 -17.77 10.70 -35.47
CA THR A 189 -18.28 11.29 -36.71
C THR A 189 -18.45 12.81 -36.57
N LEU A 190 -18.91 13.30 -35.41
CA LEU A 190 -19.07 14.72 -35.13
C LEU A 190 -17.73 15.47 -34.99
N PHE A 191 -16.70 14.81 -34.45
CA PHE A 191 -15.37 15.39 -34.28
C PHE A 191 -14.71 15.72 -35.63
N GLY A 192 -15.02 14.93 -36.64
CA GLY A 192 -14.66 15.18 -38.03
C GLY A 192 -13.28 14.70 -38.42
N GLU A 193 -13.10 14.54 -39.74
CA GLU A 193 -11.92 13.92 -40.34
C GLU A 193 -10.63 14.71 -40.06
N ASP A 194 -10.69 16.04 -40.29
CA ASP A 194 -9.51 16.90 -40.12
C ASP A 194 -9.01 16.96 -38.69
N ASN A 195 -9.93 17.09 -37.74
CA ASN A 195 -9.59 17.10 -36.31
C ASN A 195 -9.00 15.77 -35.85
N LEU A 196 -9.58 14.64 -36.31
CA LEU A 196 -9.03 13.30 -36.03
C LEU A 196 -7.65 13.12 -36.66
N ALA A 197 -7.45 13.57 -37.88
CA ALA A 197 -6.16 13.48 -38.55
C ALA A 197 -5.08 14.25 -37.82
N GLN A 198 -5.38 15.51 -37.42
CA GLN A 198 -4.47 16.34 -36.66
C GLN A 198 -4.13 15.70 -35.29
N LEU A 199 -5.15 15.24 -34.56
CA LEU A 199 -4.99 14.60 -33.26
C LEU A 199 -4.10 13.34 -33.36
N LEU A 200 -4.35 12.50 -34.38
CA LEU A 200 -3.58 11.29 -34.63
C LEU A 200 -2.15 11.60 -35.04
N GLN A 201 -1.94 12.61 -35.89
CA GLN A 201 -0.62 13.03 -36.33
C GLN A 201 0.26 13.45 -35.15
N VAL A 202 -0.28 14.28 -34.24
CA VAL A 202 0.41 14.72 -33.04
C VAL A 202 0.69 13.53 -32.09
N ALA A 203 -0.33 12.74 -31.77
CA ALA A 203 -0.22 11.65 -30.80
C ALA A 203 0.69 10.51 -31.24
N SER A 204 0.85 10.31 -32.57
CA SER A 204 1.68 9.24 -33.16
C SER A 204 3.06 9.71 -33.62
N ASN A 205 3.44 10.97 -33.40
CA ASN A 205 4.62 11.58 -33.97
C ASN A 205 4.68 11.42 -35.53
N GLY A 206 3.56 11.67 -36.20
CA GLY A 206 3.45 11.63 -37.67
C GLY A 206 3.20 10.24 -38.25
N LYS A 207 3.14 9.16 -37.46
CA LYS A 207 2.91 7.79 -37.98
C LYS A 207 1.49 7.62 -38.54
N PHE A 208 0.49 8.22 -37.92
CA PHE A 208 -0.92 8.22 -38.31
C PHE A 208 -1.36 9.62 -38.70
N GLY A 209 -2.26 9.71 -39.69
CA GLY A 209 -2.82 10.97 -40.17
C GLY A 209 -4.17 10.74 -40.84
N LEU A 210 -4.42 11.44 -41.95
CA LEU A 210 -5.69 11.47 -42.67
C LEU A 210 -6.26 10.09 -42.99
N LYS A 211 -5.42 9.19 -43.55
CA LYS A 211 -5.86 7.82 -43.87
C LYS A 211 -6.42 7.09 -42.67
N LYS A 212 -5.73 7.16 -41.52
CA LYS A 212 -6.17 6.48 -40.30
C LYS A 212 -7.43 7.13 -39.68
N ALA A 213 -7.62 8.45 -39.86
CA ALA A 213 -8.83 9.16 -39.51
C ALA A 213 -10.03 8.70 -40.36
N GLN A 214 -9.84 8.57 -41.68
CA GLN A 214 -10.87 8.07 -42.58
C GLN A 214 -11.30 6.63 -42.26
N GLU A 215 -10.33 5.77 -41.97
CA GLU A 215 -10.60 4.39 -41.51
C GLU A 215 -11.45 4.38 -40.24
N LEU A 216 -11.15 5.25 -39.27
CA LEU A 216 -11.91 5.34 -38.01
C LEU A 216 -13.32 5.88 -38.23
N ILE A 217 -13.51 6.90 -39.05
CA ILE A 217 -14.85 7.42 -39.43
C ILE A 217 -15.66 6.35 -40.14
N SER A 218 -15.05 5.63 -41.10
CA SER A 218 -15.71 4.52 -41.79
C SER A 218 -16.17 3.44 -40.78
N LEU A 219 -15.30 3.10 -39.83
CA LEU A 219 -15.61 2.15 -38.75
C LEU A 219 -16.79 2.65 -37.91
N ALA A 220 -16.77 3.91 -37.51
CA ALA A 220 -17.83 4.52 -36.71
C ALA A 220 -19.18 4.56 -37.44
N ARG A 221 -19.20 4.87 -38.75
CA ARG A 221 -20.43 4.89 -39.57
C ARG A 221 -21.07 3.51 -39.70
N ASN A 222 -20.28 2.45 -39.67
CA ASN A 222 -20.72 1.07 -39.84
C ASN A 222 -20.90 0.33 -38.51
N SER A 223 -20.81 1.03 -37.36
CA SER A 223 -20.90 0.43 -36.05
C SER A 223 -22.31 -0.01 -35.71
N PHE A 224 -22.44 -1.15 -35.04
CA PHE A 224 -23.68 -1.65 -34.45
C PHE A 224 -23.79 -1.44 -32.93
N ALA A 225 -23.07 -0.45 -32.42
CA ALA A 225 -23.02 -0.10 -31.01
C ALA A 225 -24.39 0.06 -30.35
N ALA A 226 -24.48 -0.34 -29.09
CA ALA A 226 -25.70 -0.15 -28.29
C ALA A 226 -25.89 1.33 -27.97
N ARG A 227 -27.07 1.89 -28.36
CA ARG A 227 -27.39 3.30 -28.10
C ARG A 227 -27.86 3.56 -26.66
N LEU A 228 -28.32 2.49 -25.98
CA LEU A 228 -28.78 2.58 -24.58
C LEU A 228 -27.63 3.00 -23.67
N SER A 229 -27.84 4.09 -22.95
CA SER A 229 -26.89 4.67 -21.99
C SER A 229 -25.54 5.10 -22.59
N SER A 230 -25.43 5.22 -23.92
CA SER A 230 -24.16 5.54 -24.62
C SER A 230 -23.52 6.84 -24.10
N LYS A 231 -24.33 7.91 -23.91
CA LYS A 231 -23.86 9.20 -23.36
C LYS A 231 -23.29 9.07 -21.95
N THR A 232 -23.96 8.30 -21.09
CA THR A 232 -23.50 8.07 -19.72
C THR A 232 -22.21 7.26 -19.71
N LEU A 233 -22.13 6.19 -20.51
CA LEU A 233 -20.92 5.37 -20.62
C LEU A 233 -19.75 6.17 -21.22
N SER A 234 -20.01 7.01 -22.23
CA SER A 234 -19.02 7.94 -22.79
C SER A 234 -18.42 8.84 -21.69
N LEU A 235 -19.28 9.48 -20.89
CA LEU A 235 -18.84 10.30 -19.76
C LEU A 235 -17.96 9.52 -18.80
N LEU A 236 -18.40 8.31 -18.40
CA LEU A 236 -17.64 7.46 -17.46
C LEU A 236 -16.30 7.02 -18.05
N VAL A 237 -16.23 6.65 -19.32
CA VAL A 237 -14.96 6.30 -19.98
C VAL A 237 -14.02 7.49 -19.96
N LYS A 238 -14.48 8.70 -20.35
CA LYS A 238 -13.64 9.91 -20.33
C LYS A 238 -13.10 10.21 -18.93
N GLN A 239 -13.94 10.15 -17.90
CA GLN A 239 -13.49 10.31 -16.51
C GLN A 239 -12.44 9.26 -16.11
N MET A 240 -12.62 7.99 -16.50
CA MET A 240 -11.65 6.95 -16.22
C MET A 240 -10.34 7.16 -16.99
N MET A 241 -10.39 7.71 -18.20
CA MET A 241 -9.18 8.09 -18.97
C MET A 241 -8.38 9.19 -18.26
N GLU A 242 -9.05 10.20 -17.72
CA GLU A 242 -8.41 11.26 -16.93
C GLU A 242 -7.78 10.70 -15.64
N GLN A 243 -8.50 9.84 -14.92
CA GLN A 243 -7.97 9.16 -13.73
C GLN A 243 -6.74 8.31 -14.07
N MET A 244 -6.79 7.57 -15.17
CA MET A 244 -5.68 6.72 -15.61
C MET A 244 -4.44 7.56 -15.92
N GLU A 245 -4.58 8.71 -16.58
CA GLU A 245 -3.48 9.62 -16.85
C GLU A 245 -2.86 10.17 -15.57
N LEU A 246 -3.68 10.61 -14.60
CA LEU A 246 -3.20 11.06 -13.30
C LEU A 246 -2.38 9.97 -12.59
N LEU A 247 -2.91 8.74 -12.55
CA LEU A 247 -2.21 7.61 -11.93
C LEU A 247 -0.89 7.28 -12.63
N GLN A 248 -0.87 7.31 -13.98
CA GLN A 248 0.35 7.08 -14.75
C GLN A 248 1.42 8.14 -14.48
N ASN A 249 1.03 9.41 -14.34
CA ASN A 249 1.94 10.48 -13.96
C ASN A 249 2.50 10.26 -12.54
N GLN A 250 1.67 9.86 -11.58
CA GLN A 250 2.10 9.52 -10.22
C GLN A 250 3.07 8.32 -10.21
N ILE A 251 2.80 7.28 -10.99
CA ILE A 251 3.71 6.15 -11.17
C ILE A 251 5.06 6.63 -11.69
N GLY A 252 5.08 7.50 -12.71
CA GLY A 252 6.32 8.07 -13.25
C GLY A 252 7.13 8.89 -12.22
N ILE A 253 6.46 9.60 -11.31
CA ILE A 253 7.12 10.30 -10.19
C ILE A 253 7.76 9.28 -9.24
N LEU A 254 7.01 8.25 -8.81
CA LEU A 254 7.53 7.22 -7.92
C LEU A 254 8.71 6.47 -8.54
N GLU A 255 8.68 6.17 -9.84
CA GLU A 255 9.76 5.49 -10.55
C GLU A 255 11.06 6.34 -10.57
N LYS A 256 10.93 7.66 -10.70
CA LYS A 256 12.08 8.56 -10.57
C LYS A 256 12.67 8.53 -9.16
N HIS A 257 11.83 8.56 -8.12
CA HIS A 257 12.28 8.46 -6.73
C HIS A 257 12.94 7.10 -6.46
N ILE A 258 12.32 6.00 -6.86
CA ILE A 258 12.89 4.64 -6.73
C ILE A 258 14.25 4.57 -7.41
N SER A 259 14.36 5.07 -8.66
CA SER A 259 15.61 5.04 -9.41
C SER A 259 16.72 5.89 -8.77
N SER A 260 16.39 7.06 -8.21
CA SER A 260 17.36 7.92 -7.54
C SER A 260 17.88 7.27 -6.25
N HIS A 261 17.00 6.69 -5.45
CA HIS A 261 17.39 5.99 -4.23
C HIS A 261 18.19 4.71 -4.52
N PHE A 262 17.81 3.95 -5.56
CA PHE A 262 18.56 2.75 -5.94
C PHE A 262 20.01 3.05 -6.31
N LYS A 263 20.28 4.16 -7.00
CA LYS A 263 21.64 4.59 -7.33
C LYS A 263 22.48 4.92 -6.08
N SER A 264 21.87 5.38 -5.00
CA SER A 264 22.56 5.68 -3.74
C SER A 264 22.92 4.45 -2.92
N PHE A 265 22.46 3.24 -3.27
CA PHE A 265 22.87 1.97 -2.66
C PHE A 265 24.16 1.41 -3.26
N GLY A 266 24.59 1.89 -4.42
CA GLY A 266 25.76 1.39 -5.16
C GLY A 266 27.05 2.21 -4.96
N THR A 267 27.00 3.22 -4.10
CA THR A 267 28.15 4.01 -3.66
C THR A 267 28.37 3.85 -2.18
#